data_637f9a2f8291f4b086f1e9948797c4ec
#
_entry.id   637f9a2f8291f4b086f1e9948797c4ec
#
_cell.length_a   1.000
_cell.length_b   1.000
_cell.length_c   1.000
_cell.angle_alpha   90.00
_cell.angle_beta   90.00
_cell.angle_gamma   90.00
#
_symmetry.space_group_name_H-M   'P 1'
#
loop_
_entity.id
_entity.type
_entity.pdbx_description
1 polymer ?
#
loop_
_entity_poly.entity_id
_entity_poly.type
_entity_poly.pdbx_seq_one_letter_code
_entity_poly.pdbx_strand_id
1 'polypeptide(L)'
;MERLQAAIEKARAQRGDGPAEAGAPVRPGAMTPPGPKPGLAETWAALRPLDTSATTYSQPDVLVAFRAGGYATPYDMLRTRVLQQANANGWKRIAIVSPHSGSGKTTTLANLAFSLGRQTDLRTMVIDFDLR
;
A
#
# COMPACT_ATOMS: atom_id res chain seq x y z
N MET A 1 3.55 36.77 -12.12
CA MET A 1 3.69 36.40 -10.69
C MET A 1 2.52 36.91 -9.83
N GLU A 2 1.96 38.08 -10.15
CA GLU A 2 0.84 38.69 -9.38
C GLU A 2 -0.45 37.83 -9.28
N ARG A 3 -0.82 37.14 -10.36
CA ARG A 3 -2.05 36.31 -10.36
C ARG A 3 -2.04 35.15 -9.37
N LEU A 4 -0.87 34.59 -9.09
CA LEU A 4 -0.72 33.51 -8.12
C LEU A 4 -0.84 34.03 -6.68
N GLN A 5 -0.27 35.19 -6.40
CA GLN A 5 -0.38 35.84 -5.09
C GLN A 5 -1.82 36.24 -4.77
N ALA A 6 -2.53 36.82 -5.73
CA ALA A 6 -3.94 37.16 -5.58
C ALA A 6 -4.82 35.92 -5.34
N ALA A 7 -4.53 34.81 -5.95
CA ALA A 7 -5.24 33.54 -5.71
C ALA A 7 -5.00 32.99 -4.31
N ILE A 8 -3.78 33.09 -3.80
CA ILE A 8 -3.41 32.66 -2.44
C ILE A 8 -4.08 33.56 -1.38
N GLU A 9 -4.09 34.87 -1.59
CA GLU A 9 -4.79 35.81 -0.70
C GLU A 9 -6.29 35.56 -0.65
N LYS A 10 -6.92 35.35 -1.81
CA LYS A 10 -8.34 35.01 -1.89
C LYS A 10 -8.66 33.70 -1.17
N ALA A 11 -7.82 32.69 -1.28
CA ALA A 11 -8.00 31.42 -0.58
C ALA A 11 -7.83 31.55 0.94
N ARG A 12 -6.93 32.42 1.42
CA ARG A 12 -6.76 32.72 2.84
C ARG A 12 -7.95 33.49 3.40
N ALA A 13 -8.47 34.47 2.68
CA ALA A 13 -9.65 35.22 3.07
C ALA A 13 -10.91 34.33 3.19
N GLN A 14 -11.05 33.33 2.33
CA GLN A 14 -12.16 32.37 2.38
C GLN A 14 -12.08 31.37 3.54
N ARG A 15 -10.90 31.16 4.13
CA ARG A 15 -10.70 30.26 5.28
C ARG A 15 -10.95 30.92 6.65
N GLY A 16 -11.31 32.19 6.68
CA GLY A 16 -11.65 32.89 7.93
C GLY A 16 -10.44 33.16 8.84
N ASP A 17 -9.20 33.16 8.31
CA ASP A 17 -8.00 33.58 9.03
C ASP A 17 -7.98 35.12 9.15
N GLY A 18 -8.96 35.66 9.86
CA GLY A 18 -8.86 37.01 10.46
C GLY A 18 -7.82 36.95 11.60
N PRO A 19 -7.25 38.12 12.00
CA PRO A 19 -6.30 38.15 13.09
C PRO A 19 -6.95 37.54 14.34
N ALA A 20 -6.44 36.38 14.75
CA ALA A 20 -6.89 35.70 15.95
C ALA A 20 -6.59 36.62 17.14
N GLU A 21 -7.62 37.08 17.86
CA GLU A 21 -7.46 37.61 19.19
C GLU A 21 -6.63 36.60 20.00
N ALA A 22 -5.64 37.11 20.70
CA ALA A 22 -4.73 36.33 21.52
C ALA A 22 -5.49 35.62 22.65
N GLY A 23 -6.23 34.56 22.29
CA GLY A 23 -6.70 33.57 23.24
C GLY A 23 -5.51 32.84 23.83
N ALA A 24 -5.54 32.64 25.14
CA ALA A 24 -4.47 31.98 25.91
C ALA A 24 -3.94 30.75 25.15
N PRO A 25 -2.62 30.48 25.20
CA PRO A 25 -2.01 29.36 24.49
C PRO A 25 -2.68 28.06 24.98
N VAL A 26 -3.48 27.43 24.10
CA VAL A 26 -3.91 26.06 24.30
C VAL A 26 -2.64 25.25 24.35
N ARG A 27 -2.23 24.84 25.56
CA ARG A 27 -1.13 23.89 25.73
C ARG A 27 -1.49 22.65 24.91
N PRO A 28 -0.69 22.26 23.91
CA PRO A 28 -0.91 20.98 23.25
C PRO A 28 -0.91 19.95 24.37
N GLY A 29 -2.03 19.21 24.53
CA GLY A 29 -2.08 18.16 25.51
C GLY A 29 -0.79 17.34 25.37
N ALA A 30 -0.08 17.11 26.47
CA ALA A 30 1.19 16.41 26.46
C ALA A 30 0.95 15.07 25.75
N MET A 31 1.35 15.00 24.48
CA MET A 31 1.39 13.75 23.76
C MET A 31 2.38 12.87 24.52
N THR A 32 1.86 11.92 25.25
CA THR A 32 2.71 10.87 25.83
C THR A 32 3.59 10.36 24.71
N PRO A 33 4.91 10.38 24.86
CA PRO A 33 5.77 9.88 23.80
C PRO A 33 5.33 8.46 23.46
N PRO A 34 5.17 8.11 22.17
CA PRO A 34 4.79 6.77 21.79
C PRO A 34 5.77 5.79 22.42
N GLY A 35 5.24 4.79 23.12
CA GLY A 35 6.05 3.75 23.73
C GLY A 35 7.01 3.11 22.69
N PRO A 36 7.98 2.32 23.12
CA PRO A 36 8.92 1.69 22.21
C PRO A 36 8.13 0.95 21.14
N LYS A 37 8.43 1.24 19.86
CA LYS A 37 7.74 0.61 18.73
C LYS A 37 8.07 -0.88 18.76
N PRO A 38 7.05 -1.76 18.65
CA PRO A 38 7.29 -3.19 18.60
C PRO A 38 8.24 -3.54 17.44
N GLY A 39 9.06 -4.54 17.63
CA GLY A 39 9.94 -5.03 16.58
C GLY A 39 9.14 -5.52 15.36
N LEU A 40 9.76 -5.52 14.18
CA LEU A 40 9.11 -5.98 12.95
C LEU A 40 8.56 -7.41 13.09
N ALA A 41 9.27 -8.28 13.80
CA ALA A 41 8.85 -9.66 14.02
C ALA A 41 7.59 -9.75 14.89
N GLU A 42 7.52 -8.95 15.94
CA GLU A 42 6.36 -8.87 16.84
C GLU A 42 5.14 -8.29 16.11
N THR A 43 5.36 -7.21 15.35
CA THR A 43 4.30 -6.61 14.53
C THR A 43 3.75 -7.62 13.52
N TRP A 44 4.64 -8.40 12.89
CA TRP A 44 4.24 -9.41 11.92
C TRP A 44 3.45 -10.55 12.57
N ALA A 45 3.89 -11.01 13.74
CA ALA A 45 3.20 -12.06 14.49
C ALA A 45 1.83 -11.62 15.04
N ALA A 46 1.65 -10.33 15.29
CA ALA A 46 0.39 -9.76 15.77
C ALA A 46 -0.65 -9.52 14.65
N LEU A 47 -0.29 -9.73 13.38
CA LEU A 47 -1.24 -9.59 12.27
C LEU A 47 -2.32 -10.67 12.38
N ARG A 48 -3.57 -10.25 12.25
CA ARG A 48 -4.69 -11.19 12.19
C ARG A 48 -4.61 -12.01 10.90
N PRO A 49 -4.63 -13.34 10.97
CA PRO A 49 -4.67 -14.16 9.76
C PRO A 49 -5.94 -13.87 8.96
N LEU A 50 -5.79 -13.82 7.63
CA LEU A 50 -6.90 -13.73 6.71
C LEU A 50 -7.41 -15.14 6.44
N ASP A 51 -8.73 -15.33 6.59
CA ASP A 51 -9.36 -16.58 6.15
C ASP A 51 -9.36 -16.64 4.62
N THR A 52 -8.55 -17.56 4.09
CA THR A 52 -8.41 -17.79 2.65
C THR A 52 -9.20 -19.03 2.20
N SER A 53 -10.30 -19.38 2.90
CA SER A 53 -11.14 -20.49 2.49
C SER A 53 -11.65 -20.29 1.05
N ALA A 54 -11.74 -21.39 0.31
CA ALA A 54 -12.13 -21.40 -1.10
C ALA A 54 -13.48 -20.72 -1.40
N THR A 55 -14.36 -20.63 -0.39
CA THR A 55 -15.66 -19.99 -0.48
C THR A 55 -15.57 -18.45 -0.54
N THR A 56 -14.54 -17.87 0.05
CA THR A 56 -14.36 -16.41 0.10
C THR A 56 -13.77 -15.87 -1.21
N TYR A 57 -13.02 -16.69 -1.95
CA TYR A 57 -12.31 -16.31 -3.18
C TYR A 57 -12.83 -17.07 -4.41
N SER A 58 -14.14 -17.18 -4.57
CA SER A 58 -14.74 -17.76 -5.76
C SER A 58 -14.51 -16.94 -7.04
N GLN A 59 -13.65 -15.94 -7.00
CA GLN A 59 -13.23 -15.16 -8.16
C GLN A 59 -12.28 -16.00 -9.03
N PRO A 60 -12.66 -16.33 -10.29
CA PRO A 60 -11.83 -17.16 -11.17
C PRO A 60 -10.49 -16.50 -11.52
N ASP A 61 -10.31 -15.23 -11.21
CA ASP A 61 -9.18 -14.43 -11.63
C ASP A 61 -7.95 -14.55 -10.71
N VAL A 62 -8.10 -15.07 -9.47
CA VAL A 62 -6.98 -15.31 -8.56
C VAL A 62 -6.50 -16.75 -8.67
N LEU A 63 -5.80 -17.06 -9.75
CA LEU A 63 -5.44 -18.41 -10.15
C LEU A 63 -4.38 -19.05 -9.25
N VAL A 64 -3.44 -18.25 -8.75
CA VAL A 64 -2.27 -18.75 -7.98
C VAL A 64 -2.65 -19.20 -6.59
N ALA A 65 -3.73 -18.64 -6.01
CA ALA A 65 -4.18 -19.00 -4.67
C ALA A 65 -4.75 -20.44 -4.61
N PHE A 66 -5.43 -20.88 -5.69
CA PHE A 66 -6.28 -22.08 -5.65
C PHE A 66 -5.89 -23.16 -6.65
N ARG A 67 -5.05 -22.86 -7.63
CA ARG A 67 -4.68 -23.82 -8.68
C ARG A 67 -3.19 -24.11 -8.65
N ALA A 68 -2.85 -25.32 -8.25
CA ALA A 68 -1.54 -25.89 -8.56
C ALA A 68 -1.51 -26.26 -10.05
N GLY A 69 -0.44 -25.92 -10.78
CA GLY A 69 -0.27 -26.30 -12.18
C GLY A 69 0.00 -25.13 -13.12
N GLY A 70 -0.20 -25.36 -14.42
CA GLY A 70 0.23 -24.46 -15.50
C GLY A 70 -0.23 -23.01 -15.43
N TYR A 71 -1.34 -22.74 -14.75
CA TYR A 71 -1.86 -21.36 -14.57
C TYR A 71 -1.03 -20.51 -13.60
N ALA A 72 -0.32 -21.12 -12.66
CA ALA A 72 0.54 -20.40 -11.72
C ALA A 72 1.90 -20.05 -12.34
N THR A 73 2.34 -20.80 -13.35
CA THR A 73 3.68 -20.68 -13.94
C THR A 73 4.03 -19.27 -14.41
N PRO A 74 3.16 -18.52 -15.11
CA PRO A 74 3.49 -17.14 -15.53
C PRO A 74 3.79 -16.22 -14.34
N TYR A 75 3.04 -16.36 -13.26
CA TYR A 75 3.23 -15.55 -12.06
C TYR A 75 4.47 -15.97 -11.25
N ASP A 76 4.81 -17.24 -11.24
CA ASP A 76 6.04 -17.74 -10.63
C ASP A 76 7.28 -17.27 -11.41
N MET A 77 7.19 -17.23 -12.74
CA MET A 77 8.23 -16.63 -13.58
C MET A 77 8.35 -15.12 -13.35
N LEU A 78 7.21 -14.42 -13.28
CA LEU A 78 7.19 -12.99 -12.98
C LEU A 78 7.80 -12.71 -11.62
N ARG A 79 7.40 -13.46 -10.57
CA ARG A 79 8.00 -13.39 -9.24
C ARG A 79 9.52 -13.51 -9.29
N THR A 80 10.01 -14.54 -9.96
CA THR A 80 11.46 -14.80 -10.04
C THR A 80 12.20 -13.62 -10.67
N ARG A 81 11.70 -13.08 -11.78
CA ARG A 81 12.30 -11.92 -12.45
C ARG A 81 12.24 -10.67 -11.58
N VAL A 82 11.10 -10.41 -10.95
CA VAL A 82 10.91 -9.28 -10.04
C VAL A 82 11.90 -9.35 -8.88
N LEU A 83 12.04 -10.51 -8.24
CA LEU A 83 12.98 -10.69 -7.12
C LEU A 83 14.43 -10.56 -7.56
N GLN A 84 14.80 -11.09 -8.72
CA GLN A 84 16.14 -10.92 -9.27
C GLN A 84 16.48 -9.44 -9.47
N GLN A 85 15.58 -8.68 -10.09
CA GLN A 85 15.80 -7.24 -10.31
C GLN A 85 15.81 -6.46 -9.01
N ALA A 86 14.88 -6.75 -8.11
CA ALA A 86 14.80 -6.10 -6.80
C ALA A 86 16.08 -6.33 -5.98
N ASN A 87 16.59 -7.56 -5.94
CA ASN A 87 17.81 -7.89 -5.22
C ASN A 87 19.06 -7.25 -5.86
N ALA A 88 19.16 -7.30 -7.19
CA ALA A 88 20.30 -6.70 -7.90
C ALA A 88 20.41 -5.19 -7.69
N ASN A 89 19.27 -4.50 -7.54
CA ASN A 89 19.21 -3.05 -7.42
C ASN A 89 18.89 -2.56 -6.00
N GLY A 90 18.72 -3.45 -5.02
CA GLY A 90 18.35 -3.08 -3.66
C GLY A 90 16.92 -2.53 -3.51
N TRP A 91 16.04 -2.80 -4.46
CA TRP A 91 14.66 -2.29 -4.42
C TRP A 91 13.83 -3.02 -3.38
N LYS A 92 13.06 -2.23 -2.63
CA LYS A 92 12.15 -2.74 -1.59
C LYS A 92 10.68 -2.44 -1.91
N ARG A 93 10.41 -1.66 -2.95
CA ARG A 93 9.07 -1.24 -3.36
C ARG A 93 8.91 -1.45 -4.86
N ILE A 94 7.77 -2.00 -5.24
CA ILE A 94 7.41 -2.31 -6.62
C ILE A 94 6.02 -1.75 -6.85
N ALA A 95 5.82 -1.00 -7.92
CA ALA A 95 4.52 -0.48 -8.33
C ALA A 95 4.04 -1.20 -9.59
N ILE A 96 2.76 -1.59 -9.59
CA ILE A 96 2.07 -2.11 -10.77
C ILE A 96 1.18 -1.00 -11.29
N VAL A 97 1.47 -0.51 -12.47
CA VAL A 97 0.79 0.62 -13.10
C VAL A 97 0.29 0.25 -14.49
N SER A 98 -0.76 0.91 -14.94
CA SER A 98 -1.23 0.79 -16.33
C SER A 98 -1.95 2.07 -16.75
N PRO A 99 -1.99 2.37 -18.07
CA PRO A 99 -2.61 3.58 -18.58
C PRO A 99 -4.14 3.55 -18.52
N HIS A 100 -4.76 2.36 -18.47
CA HIS A 100 -6.20 2.21 -18.55
C HIS A 100 -6.79 1.46 -17.35
N SER A 101 -8.05 1.76 -17.02
CA SER A 101 -8.86 0.95 -16.12
C SER A 101 -9.14 -0.41 -16.76
N GLY A 102 -9.37 -1.44 -15.94
CA GLY A 102 -9.71 -2.79 -16.44
C GLY A 102 -8.55 -3.57 -17.07
N SER A 103 -7.31 -3.07 -17.05
CA SER A 103 -6.14 -3.74 -17.65
C SER A 103 -5.52 -4.87 -16.81
N GLY A 104 -6.22 -5.34 -15.77
CA GLY A 104 -5.79 -6.48 -14.96
C GLY A 104 -4.74 -6.15 -13.89
N LYS A 105 -4.54 -4.88 -13.50
CA LYS A 105 -3.58 -4.49 -12.44
C LYS A 105 -3.83 -5.25 -11.14
N THR A 106 -5.05 -5.19 -10.64
CA THR A 106 -5.44 -5.82 -9.37
C THR A 106 -5.31 -7.32 -9.45
N THR A 107 -5.74 -7.93 -10.56
CA THR A 107 -5.59 -9.38 -10.82
C THR A 107 -4.12 -9.78 -10.83
N THR A 108 -3.27 -9.02 -11.52
CA THR A 108 -1.82 -9.27 -11.57
C THR A 108 -1.19 -9.11 -10.18
N LEU A 109 -1.56 -8.05 -9.46
CA LEU A 109 -1.06 -7.79 -8.11
C LEU A 109 -1.43 -8.92 -7.14
N ALA A 110 -2.69 -9.35 -7.14
CA ALA A 110 -3.18 -10.42 -6.28
C ALA A 110 -2.44 -11.75 -6.56
N ASN A 111 -2.37 -12.16 -7.82
CA ASN A 111 -1.67 -13.39 -8.19
C ASN A 111 -0.18 -13.34 -7.86
N LEU A 112 0.49 -12.19 -8.10
CA LEU A 112 1.89 -12.00 -7.72
C LEU A 112 2.07 -12.04 -6.21
N ALA A 113 1.17 -11.43 -5.42
CA ALA A 113 1.21 -11.45 -3.98
C ALA A 113 1.12 -12.87 -3.42
N PHE A 114 0.21 -13.69 -3.92
CA PHE A 114 0.11 -15.10 -3.55
C PHE A 114 1.36 -15.91 -3.95
N SER A 115 1.92 -15.61 -5.12
CA SER A 115 3.17 -16.25 -5.56
C SER A 115 4.36 -15.86 -4.67
N LEU A 116 4.45 -14.58 -4.27
CA LEU A 116 5.46 -14.09 -3.31
C LEU A 116 5.24 -14.69 -1.90
N GLY A 117 4.00 -14.81 -1.45
CA GLY A 117 3.63 -15.38 -0.15
C GLY A 117 4.02 -16.84 0.04
N ARG A 118 4.33 -17.58 -1.04
CA ARG A 118 4.89 -18.93 -0.96
C ARG A 118 6.37 -18.97 -0.53
N GLN A 119 7.03 -17.80 -0.52
CA GLN A 119 8.40 -17.67 -0.05
C GLN A 119 8.38 -17.38 1.45
N THR A 120 8.76 -18.36 2.26
CA THR A 120 8.69 -18.27 3.73
C THR A 120 9.68 -17.27 4.33
N ASP A 121 10.74 -16.95 3.60
CA ASP A 121 11.79 -16.00 3.94
C ASP A 121 11.44 -14.55 3.55
N LEU A 122 10.37 -14.34 2.78
CA LEU A 122 9.92 -13.03 2.36
C LEU A 122 8.68 -12.56 3.15
N ARG A 123 8.75 -11.31 3.60
CA ARG A 123 7.59 -10.59 4.14
C ARG A 123 7.14 -9.57 3.11
N THR A 124 5.98 -9.83 2.51
CA THR A 124 5.40 -8.99 1.45
C THR A 124 4.16 -8.29 1.97
N MET A 125 4.05 -7.01 1.71
CA MET A 125 2.85 -6.22 1.98
C MET A 125 2.30 -5.68 0.66
N VAL A 126 1.00 -5.78 0.50
CA VAL A 126 0.28 -5.23 -0.65
C VAL A 126 -0.49 -4.00 -0.20
N ILE A 127 -0.41 -2.94 -0.98
CA ILE A 127 -1.15 -1.70 -0.74
C ILE A 127 -1.90 -1.36 -2.02
N ASP A 128 -3.21 -1.22 -1.91
CA ASP A 128 -4.04 -0.75 -3.01
C ASP A 128 -4.15 0.78 -2.95
N PHE A 129 -3.68 1.45 -4.01
CA PHE A 129 -3.77 2.89 -4.19
C PHE A 129 -4.79 3.29 -5.28
N ASP A 130 -5.62 2.37 -5.74
CA ASP A 130 -6.71 2.72 -6.66
C ASP A 130 -7.86 3.34 -5.85
N LEU A 131 -7.82 4.65 -5.70
CA LEU A 131 -8.77 5.44 -4.89
C LEU A 131 -10.03 5.86 -5.67
N ARG A 132 -10.32 5.23 -6.78
CA ARG A 132 -11.50 5.54 -7.63
C ARG A 132 -12.70 4.71 -7.26
#